data_7ebdaf44453f311edda42ab887015567
#
_entry.id   7ebdaf44453f311edda42ab887015567
#
_cell.length_a   1.000
_cell.length_b   1.000
_cell.length_c   1.000
_cell.angle_alpha   90.00
_cell.angle_beta   90.00
_cell.angle_gamma   90.00
#
_symmetry.space_group_name_H-M   'P 1'
#
loop_
_entity.id
_entity.type
_entity.pdbx_description
1 polymer ?
#
loop_
_entity_poly.entity_id
_entity_poly.type
_entity_poly.pdbx_seq_one_letter_code
_entity_poly.pdbx_strand_id
1 'polypeptide(L)'
;MKIPCNNCNQHLEIPEEISGQTIECPACNTSLAVPAIIAAPALDKEEAPRVISSNEYPIELNFKKIALAKQAMLADSNGNSIAYARQKILKLKEELEVFEDKTKAKRICTIKANKIIDFSAAYKFYTESEQCFGSVQRKGLLSLWKATYLIDDASGNQYATIREENPFAKFFDTLLGSLPLVGFVCNYILNSSYIVTSERGTQIFRLTKVPTFWGSLFKIDKLAEVTPDEELCCMMSILMMVFLEKSRG
;
A
#
# COMPACT_ATOMS: atom_id res chain seq x y z
N MET A 1 32.75 -7.15 21.01
CA MET A 1 33.45 -6.04 20.32
C MET A 1 34.96 -6.11 20.59
N LYS A 2 35.80 -5.46 19.73
CA LYS A 2 37.28 -5.43 19.96
C LYS A 2 37.66 -4.01 20.34
N ILE A 3 38.36 -3.84 21.48
CA ILE A 3 38.88 -2.56 21.93
C ILE A 3 40.40 -2.65 22.21
N PRO A 4 41.18 -1.65 21.80
CA PRO A 4 42.60 -1.61 22.14
C PRO A 4 42.81 -1.13 23.58
N CYS A 5 43.80 -1.70 24.29
CA CYS A 5 44.21 -1.17 25.58
C CYS A 5 44.95 0.15 25.41
N ASN A 6 44.55 1.19 26.17
CA ASN A 6 45.17 2.52 26.08
C ASN A 6 46.62 2.57 26.55
N ASN A 7 47.13 1.54 27.28
CA ASN A 7 48.48 1.52 27.81
C ASN A 7 49.42 0.62 26.98
N CYS A 8 48.95 -0.57 26.56
CA CYS A 8 49.84 -1.54 25.87
C CYS A 8 49.41 -1.87 24.44
N ASN A 9 48.35 -1.24 23.92
CA ASN A 9 47.75 -1.50 22.59
C ASN A 9 47.27 -2.92 22.32
N GLN A 10 47.21 -3.79 23.34
CA GLN A 10 46.65 -5.13 23.22
C GLN A 10 45.17 -5.02 22.81
N HIS A 11 44.78 -5.72 21.78
CA HIS A 11 43.37 -5.83 21.37
C HIS A 11 42.66 -6.87 22.22
N LEU A 12 41.62 -6.44 22.93
CA LEU A 12 40.80 -7.29 23.79
C LEU A 12 39.49 -7.59 23.10
N GLU A 13 39.12 -8.88 23.03
CA GLU A 13 37.79 -9.31 22.60
C GLU A 13 36.86 -9.32 23.82
N ILE A 14 35.88 -8.43 23.81
CA ILE A 14 34.99 -8.20 24.93
C ILE A 14 33.58 -8.68 24.56
N PRO A 15 32.96 -9.59 25.36
CA PRO A 15 31.56 -9.94 25.22
C PRO A 15 30.67 -8.70 25.39
N GLU A 16 29.55 -8.65 24.71
CA GLU A 16 28.62 -7.49 24.75
C GLU A 16 27.96 -7.32 26.12
N GLU A 17 27.89 -8.39 26.90
CA GLU A 17 27.28 -8.44 28.24
C GLU A 17 28.00 -7.58 29.29
N ILE A 18 29.29 -7.23 29.09
CA ILE A 18 30.05 -6.38 30.00
C ILE A 18 30.24 -4.95 29.49
N SER A 19 29.39 -4.50 28.55
CA SER A 19 29.33 -3.14 28.06
C SER A 19 29.04 -2.16 29.21
N GLY A 20 29.80 -1.06 29.26
CA GLY A 20 29.67 -0.05 30.32
C GLY A 20 30.38 -0.40 31.64
N GLN A 21 31.03 -1.58 31.76
CA GLN A 21 31.77 -1.96 32.94
C GLN A 21 33.26 -1.61 32.82
N THR A 22 33.99 -1.62 33.94
CA THR A 22 35.45 -1.46 33.96
C THR A 22 36.06 -2.85 34.05
N ILE A 23 37.00 -3.14 33.16
CA ILE A 23 37.77 -4.41 33.14
C ILE A 23 39.27 -4.12 33.27
N GLU A 24 40.01 -5.08 33.71
CA GLU A 24 41.48 -5.00 33.75
C GLU A 24 42.08 -5.64 32.50
N CYS A 25 43.08 -5.00 31.92
CA CYS A 25 43.80 -5.55 30.78
C CYS A 25 44.66 -6.77 31.26
N PRO A 26 44.50 -7.96 30.69
CA PRO A 26 45.24 -9.12 31.11
C PRO A 26 46.75 -9.05 30.79
N ALA A 27 47.18 -8.12 29.93
CA ALA A 27 48.57 -7.96 29.55
C ALA A 27 49.34 -6.94 30.41
N CYS A 28 48.68 -5.91 30.96
CA CYS A 28 49.34 -4.83 31.69
C CYS A 28 48.62 -4.38 32.98
N ASN A 29 47.52 -5.05 33.36
CA ASN A 29 46.66 -4.82 34.52
C ASN A 29 46.11 -3.37 34.63
N THR A 30 46.11 -2.65 33.52
CA THR A 30 45.52 -1.30 33.49
C THR A 30 44.00 -1.41 33.40
N SER A 31 43.26 -0.65 34.22
CA SER A 31 41.80 -0.58 34.19
C SER A 31 41.33 0.10 32.91
N LEU A 32 40.39 -0.49 32.20
CA LEU A 32 39.80 -0.01 30.96
C LEU A 32 38.31 0.10 31.14
N ALA A 33 37.77 1.26 30.89
CA ALA A 33 36.31 1.45 30.78
C ALA A 33 35.86 0.91 29.42
N VAL A 34 35.02 -0.12 29.44
CA VAL A 34 34.36 -0.63 28.24
C VAL A 34 33.30 0.43 27.85
N PRO A 35 33.32 0.96 26.61
CA PRO A 35 32.31 1.88 26.19
C PRO A 35 30.93 1.24 26.40
N ALA A 36 30.02 1.94 27.08
CA ALA A 36 28.64 1.52 27.10
C ALA A 36 28.16 1.50 25.65
N ILE A 37 27.73 0.37 25.17
CA ILE A 37 26.89 0.33 23.99
C ILE A 37 25.63 1.04 24.48
N ILE A 38 25.54 2.36 24.21
CA ILE A 38 24.25 3.06 24.29
C ILE A 38 23.42 2.26 23.29
N ALA A 39 22.57 1.37 23.81
CA ALA A 39 21.52 0.78 22.99
C ALA A 39 20.93 1.96 22.25
N ALA A 40 21.06 1.97 20.93
CA ALA A 40 20.49 3.02 20.12
C ALA A 40 19.07 3.22 20.68
N PRO A 41 18.64 4.45 21.02
CA PRO A 41 17.33 4.67 21.64
C PRO A 41 16.41 3.76 20.86
N ALA A 42 15.71 2.86 21.56
CA ALA A 42 14.84 1.87 20.91
C ALA A 42 14.09 2.70 19.90
N LEU A 43 14.38 2.49 18.60
CA LEU A 43 13.74 3.18 17.51
C LEU A 43 12.28 3.09 17.91
N ASP A 44 11.67 4.23 18.22
CA ASP A 44 10.24 4.31 18.53
C ASP A 44 9.64 3.35 17.55
N LYS A 45 9.02 2.27 18.06
CA LYS A 45 8.44 1.24 17.20
C LYS A 45 7.57 2.03 16.27
N GLU A 46 8.06 2.21 15.01
CA GLU A 46 7.33 2.92 13.98
C GLU A 46 5.95 2.32 14.07
N GLU A 47 5.00 3.12 14.55
CA GLU A 47 3.66 2.63 14.89
C GLU A 47 3.17 1.96 13.62
N ALA A 48 3.04 0.64 13.67
CA ALA A 48 2.73 -0.15 12.48
C ALA A 48 1.55 0.52 11.78
N PRO A 49 1.59 0.71 10.46
CA PRO A 49 0.56 1.45 9.75
C PRO A 49 -0.80 0.91 10.18
N ARG A 50 -1.76 1.79 10.41
CA ARG A 50 -3.08 1.46 10.99
C ARG A 50 -3.65 0.19 10.37
N VAL A 51 -3.83 -0.82 11.19
CA VAL A 51 -4.48 -2.06 10.80
C VAL A 51 -5.98 -1.79 10.70
N ILE A 52 -6.56 -2.04 9.53
CA ILE A 52 -8.01 -1.95 9.35
C ILE A 52 -8.63 -3.13 10.09
N SER A 53 -9.50 -2.88 11.05
CA SER A 53 -10.12 -3.97 11.80
C SER A 53 -11.23 -4.65 10.99
N SER A 54 -11.48 -5.94 11.28
CA SER A 54 -12.56 -6.68 10.62
C SER A 54 -13.95 -6.07 10.80
N ASN A 55 -14.14 -5.22 11.84
CA ASN A 55 -15.39 -4.52 12.13
C ASN A 55 -15.60 -3.27 11.27
N GLU A 56 -14.58 -2.83 10.52
CA GLU A 56 -14.67 -1.63 9.67
C GLU A 56 -15.24 -1.94 8.27
N TYR A 57 -15.41 -3.23 7.93
CA TYR A 57 -16.02 -3.64 6.66
C TYR A 57 -17.56 -3.62 6.71
N PRO A 58 -18.23 -3.31 5.59
CA PRO A 58 -17.66 -2.95 4.28
C PRO A 58 -17.05 -1.56 4.28
N ILE A 59 -15.92 -1.41 3.59
CA ILE A 59 -15.27 -0.11 3.40
C ILE A 59 -15.82 0.55 2.14
N GLU A 60 -16.14 1.83 2.22
CA GLU A 60 -16.52 2.66 1.09
C GLU A 60 -15.32 3.45 0.57
N LEU A 61 -14.99 3.27 -0.72
CA LEU A 61 -14.01 4.06 -1.42
C LEU A 61 -14.71 5.07 -2.32
N ASN A 62 -14.66 6.34 -1.92
CA ASN A 62 -15.26 7.45 -2.66
C ASN A 62 -14.16 8.19 -3.44
N PHE A 63 -14.20 8.07 -4.77
CA PHE A 63 -13.25 8.71 -5.67
C PHE A 63 -13.83 9.99 -6.25
N LYS A 64 -13.05 11.09 -6.18
CA LYS A 64 -13.41 12.39 -6.76
C LYS A 64 -12.27 12.96 -7.58
N LYS A 65 -12.61 13.57 -8.72
CA LYS A 65 -11.69 14.38 -9.50
C LYS A 65 -12.05 15.84 -9.27
N ILE A 66 -11.20 16.57 -8.54
CA ILE A 66 -11.40 18.00 -8.27
C ILE A 66 -10.34 18.76 -9.06
N ALA A 67 -10.78 19.47 -10.09
CA ALA A 67 -9.90 20.12 -11.05
C ALA A 67 -8.89 19.11 -11.65
N LEU A 68 -7.59 19.38 -11.51
CA LEU A 68 -6.52 18.49 -12.00
C LEU A 68 -6.10 17.42 -10.97
N ALA A 69 -6.54 17.53 -9.70
CA ALA A 69 -6.15 16.60 -8.64
C ALA A 69 -7.20 15.49 -8.48
N LYS A 70 -6.73 14.24 -8.49
CA LYS A 70 -7.54 13.09 -8.12
C LYS A 70 -7.41 12.85 -6.62
N GLN A 71 -8.52 12.51 -5.99
CA GLN A 71 -8.62 12.24 -4.56
C GLN A 71 -9.51 11.04 -4.33
N ALA A 72 -9.21 10.26 -3.29
CA ALA A 72 -10.08 9.20 -2.82
C ALA A 72 -10.14 9.22 -1.29
N MET A 73 -11.26 8.82 -0.75
CA MET A 73 -11.48 8.66 0.68
C MET A 73 -11.99 7.24 0.91
N LEU A 74 -11.35 6.55 1.84
CA LEU A 74 -11.82 5.29 2.37
C LEU A 74 -12.49 5.58 3.72
N ALA A 75 -13.71 5.08 3.90
CA ALA A 75 -14.46 5.22 5.13
C ALA A 75 -15.07 3.86 5.52
N ASP A 76 -15.26 3.65 6.82
CA ASP A 76 -15.98 2.49 7.33
C ASP A 76 -17.51 2.62 7.05
N SER A 77 -18.25 1.59 7.41
CA SER A 77 -19.72 1.57 7.28
C SER A 77 -20.44 2.66 8.11
N ASN A 78 -19.74 3.26 9.09
CA ASN A 78 -20.26 4.34 9.93
C ASN A 78 -19.89 5.73 9.39
N GLY A 79 -19.10 5.79 8.31
CA GLY A 79 -18.61 7.02 7.69
C GLY A 79 -17.34 7.60 8.32
N ASN A 80 -16.68 6.87 9.24
CA ASN A 80 -15.39 7.30 9.80
C ASN A 80 -14.29 7.16 8.77
N SER A 81 -13.41 8.15 8.68
CA SER A 81 -12.29 8.12 7.74
C SER A 81 -11.26 7.05 8.16
N ILE A 82 -10.93 6.16 7.23
CA ILE A 82 -9.88 5.15 7.37
C ILE A 82 -8.61 5.65 6.69
N ALA A 83 -8.75 6.18 5.46
CA ALA A 83 -7.65 6.72 4.71
C ALA A 83 -8.12 7.80 3.72
N TYR A 84 -7.24 8.75 3.44
CA TYR A 84 -7.40 9.78 2.43
C TYR A 84 -6.22 9.79 1.47
N ALA A 85 -6.48 9.59 0.20
CA ALA A 85 -5.44 9.58 -0.84
C ALA A 85 -5.56 10.79 -1.75
N ARG A 86 -4.41 11.36 -2.12
CA ARG A 86 -4.31 12.51 -3.03
C ARG A 86 -3.17 12.30 -4.01
N GLN A 87 -3.46 12.51 -5.31
CA GLN A 87 -2.42 12.55 -6.33
C GLN A 87 -1.65 13.87 -6.28
N LYS A 88 -0.33 13.81 -6.26
CA LYS A 88 0.53 15.00 -6.43
C LYS A 88 0.45 15.51 -7.86
N ILE A 89 0.13 16.79 -7.98
CA ILE A 89 0.16 17.52 -9.25
C ILE A 89 1.61 17.97 -9.49
N LEU A 90 2.03 18.07 -10.75
CA LEU A 90 3.36 18.55 -11.18
C LEU A 90 4.54 17.60 -10.92
N LYS A 91 4.29 16.31 -10.73
CA LYS A 91 5.34 15.29 -10.74
C LYS A 91 5.46 14.64 -12.11
N LEU A 92 6.70 14.42 -12.59
CA LEU A 92 6.98 13.71 -13.85
C LEU A 92 6.56 12.23 -13.76
N LYS A 93 6.61 11.66 -12.56
CA LYS A 93 6.09 10.31 -12.24
C LYS A 93 4.83 10.44 -11.39
N GLU A 94 3.87 9.54 -11.61
CA GLU A 94 2.69 9.49 -10.76
C GLU A 94 3.09 9.17 -9.32
N GLU A 95 2.61 10.01 -8.39
CA GLU A 95 2.84 9.86 -6.96
C GLU A 95 1.52 10.15 -6.22
N LEU A 96 1.10 9.18 -5.38
CA LEU A 96 -0.02 9.34 -4.46
C LEU A 96 0.51 9.41 -3.04
N GLU A 97 0.01 10.36 -2.27
CA GLU A 97 0.16 10.38 -0.81
C GLU A 97 -1.12 9.85 -0.18
N VAL A 98 -0.97 8.95 0.78
CA VAL A 98 -2.07 8.37 1.55
C VAL A 98 -1.92 8.78 3.01
N PHE A 99 -2.95 9.39 3.57
CA PHE A 99 -3.02 9.91 4.94
C PHE A 99 -4.15 9.21 5.69
N GLU A 100 -4.15 9.29 7.02
CA GLU A 100 -5.25 8.77 7.83
C GLU A 100 -6.57 9.51 7.55
N ASP A 101 -6.50 10.81 7.31
CA ASP A 101 -7.66 11.64 7.02
C ASP A 101 -7.32 12.86 6.15
N LYS A 102 -8.33 13.72 5.92
CA LYS A 102 -8.19 14.94 5.12
C LYS A 102 -7.35 16.03 5.77
N THR A 103 -7.09 15.97 7.08
CA THR A 103 -6.21 16.93 7.76
C THR A 103 -4.76 16.78 7.33
N LYS A 104 -4.38 15.57 6.87
CA LYS A 104 -3.04 15.18 6.43
C LYS A 104 -2.00 15.27 7.56
N ALA A 105 -2.45 15.15 8.80
CA ALA A 105 -1.58 15.22 9.96
C ALA A 105 -0.62 14.02 10.02
N LYS A 106 -1.12 12.82 9.67
CA LYS A 106 -0.34 11.60 9.68
C LYS A 106 -0.43 10.91 8.31
N ARG A 107 0.73 10.65 7.70
CA ARG A 107 0.82 9.94 6.43
C ARG A 107 0.94 8.44 6.69
N ILE A 108 0.10 7.64 6.04
CA ILE A 108 0.15 6.18 6.07
C ILE A 108 1.27 5.68 5.16
N CYS A 109 1.27 6.15 3.91
CA CYS A 109 2.28 5.73 2.93
C CYS A 109 2.35 6.68 1.74
N THR A 110 3.36 6.47 0.89
CA THR A 110 3.46 7.08 -0.44
C THR A 110 3.49 5.99 -1.49
N ILE A 111 2.70 6.13 -2.56
CA ILE A 111 2.69 5.24 -3.72
C ILE A 111 3.43 5.93 -4.85
N LYS A 112 4.50 5.33 -5.36
CA LYS A 112 5.36 5.92 -6.41
C LYS A 112 5.44 5.00 -7.64
N ALA A 113 5.23 5.55 -8.83
CA ALA A 113 5.50 4.83 -10.07
C ALA A 113 7.02 4.62 -10.25
N ASN A 114 7.42 3.40 -10.65
CA ASN A 114 8.83 3.11 -10.93
C ASN A 114 9.32 3.71 -12.25
N LYS A 115 8.42 3.95 -13.21
CA LYS A 115 8.69 4.51 -14.54
C LYS A 115 7.81 5.72 -14.84
N ILE A 116 8.29 6.59 -15.77
CA ILE A 116 7.51 7.68 -16.33
C ILE A 116 6.66 7.08 -17.44
N ILE A 117 5.33 7.13 -17.30
CA ILE A 117 4.34 6.75 -18.31
C ILE A 117 4.66 5.43 -19.01
N ASP A 118 4.29 4.31 -18.40
CA ASP A 118 4.33 2.99 -19.04
C ASP A 118 3.08 2.20 -18.62
N PHE A 119 2.41 1.54 -19.58
CA PHE A 119 1.26 0.67 -19.32
C PHE A 119 1.61 -0.54 -18.45
N SER A 120 2.90 -0.82 -18.27
CA SER A 120 3.46 -1.86 -17.41
C SER A 120 4.15 -1.30 -16.16
N ALA A 121 3.93 -0.03 -15.81
CA ALA A 121 4.54 0.57 -14.63
C ALA A 121 4.11 -0.17 -13.36
N ALA A 122 5.08 -0.51 -12.52
CA ALA A 122 4.82 -0.96 -11.16
C ALA A 122 4.72 0.27 -10.24
N TYR A 123 3.77 0.23 -9.33
CA TYR A 123 3.55 1.25 -8.31
C TYR A 123 3.95 0.67 -6.96
N LYS A 124 5.06 1.16 -6.42
CA LYS A 124 5.62 0.71 -5.15
C LYS A 124 5.08 1.52 -3.99
N PHE A 125 4.86 0.85 -2.86
CA PHE A 125 4.32 1.42 -1.63
C PHE A 125 5.45 1.62 -0.63
N TYR A 126 5.58 2.84 -0.10
CA TYR A 126 6.66 3.22 0.82
C TYR A 126 6.09 3.76 2.12
N THR A 127 6.65 3.31 3.24
CA THR A 127 6.40 3.88 4.58
C THR A 127 6.95 5.32 4.67
N GLU A 128 6.77 6.00 5.79
CA GLU A 128 7.42 7.30 6.04
C GLU A 128 8.93 7.21 6.06
N SER A 129 9.49 6.10 6.55
CA SER A 129 10.92 5.80 6.54
C SER A 129 11.45 5.36 5.15
N GLU A 130 10.67 5.53 4.08
CA GLU A 130 11.03 5.15 2.70
C GLU A 130 11.30 3.63 2.53
N GLN A 131 10.79 2.78 3.41
CA GLN A 131 10.85 1.33 3.26
C GLN A 131 9.72 0.85 2.35
N CYS A 132 10.06 0.03 1.35
CA CYS A 132 9.08 -0.56 0.45
C CYS A 132 8.40 -1.74 1.15
N PHE A 133 7.07 -1.74 1.24
CA PHE A 133 6.30 -2.84 1.82
C PHE A 133 5.46 -3.62 0.82
N GLY A 134 5.47 -3.24 -0.46
CA GLY A 134 4.77 -3.95 -1.51
C GLY A 134 4.65 -3.16 -2.79
N SER A 135 4.01 -3.76 -3.79
CA SER A 135 3.76 -3.11 -5.07
C SER A 135 2.52 -3.64 -5.78
N VAL A 136 2.00 -2.86 -6.71
CA VAL A 136 0.98 -3.29 -7.66
C VAL A 136 1.41 -2.97 -9.07
N GLN A 137 1.22 -3.93 -9.98
CA GLN A 137 1.54 -3.78 -11.40
C GLN A 137 0.38 -4.26 -12.27
N ARG A 138 0.04 -3.51 -13.30
CA ARG A 138 -0.91 -4.00 -14.30
C ARG A 138 -0.24 -5.00 -15.23
N LYS A 139 -0.85 -6.17 -15.45
CA LYS A 139 -0.35 -7.19 -16.35
C LYS A 139 -0.65 -6.83 -17.80
N GLY A 140 0.37 -6.31 -18.51
CA GLY A 140 0.47 -6.19 -19.97
C GLY A 140 -0.66 -5.52 -20.76
N LEU A 141 -0.33 -5.11 -21.98
CA LEU A 141 -1.24 -4.53 -22.98
C LEU A 141 -2.25 -5.55 -23.56
N LEU A 142 -1.95 -6.85 -23.49
CA LEU A 142 -2.79 -7.91 -24.08
C LEU A 142 -4.10 -8.14 -23.31
N SER A 143 -4.26 -7.52 -22.14
CA SER A 143 -5.51 -7.58 -21.37
C SER A 143 -6.37 -6.32 -21.56
N LEU A 144 -6.52 -5.86 -22.80
CA LEU A 144 -7.48 -4.79 -23.14
C LEU A 144 -8.91 -5.14 -22.72
N TRP A 145 -9.22 -6.42 -22.70
CA TRP A 145 -10.56 -6.98 -22.39
C TRP A 145 -10.77 -7.29 -20.92
N LYS A 146 -9.67 -7.54 -20.15
CA LYS A 146 -9.75 -7.94 -18.74
C LYS A 146 -8.57 -7.38 -17.95
N ALA A 147 -8.79 -6.29 -17.25
CA ALA A 147 -7.75 -5.70 -16.41
C ALA A 147 -7.33 -6.69 -15.31
N THR A 148 -6.04 -7.03 -15.29
CA THR A 148 -5.44 -7.86 -14.25
C THR A 148 -4.31 -7.08 -13.62
N TYR A 149 -4.29 -7.02 -12.29
CA TYR A 149 -3.23 -6.39 -11.51
C TYR A 149 -2.57 -7.45 -10.64
N LEU A 150 -1.25 -7.46 -10.62
CA LEU A 150 -0.44 -8.31 -9.76
C LEU A 150 -0.09 -7.53 -8.51
N ILE A 151 -0.17 -8.17 -7.36
CA ILE A 151 0.19 -7.61 -6.06
C ILE A 151 1.39 -8.38 -5.55
N ASP A 152 2.49 -7.65 -5.28
CA ASP A 152 3.74 -8.22 -4.80
C ASP A 152 4.00 -7.73 -3.36
N ASP A 153 4.66 -8.59 -2.57
CA ASP A 153 5.15 -8.27 -1.23
C ASP A 153 6.38 -7.33 -1.25
N ALA A 154 6.93 -7.03 -0.08
CA ALA A 154 8.16 -6.22 0.07
C ALA A 154 9.37 -6.83 -0.65
N SER A 155 9.42 -8.16 -0.77
CA SER A 155 10.48 -8.92 -1.42
C SER A 155 10.31 -9.01 -2.94
N GLY A 156 9.16 -8.59 -3.46
CA GLY A 156 8.82 -8.68 -4.88
C GLY A 156 8.22 -10.03 -5.28
N ASN A 157 7.79 -10.86 -4.32
CA ASN A 157 7.07 -12.08 -4.60
C ASN A 157 5.60 -11.76 -4.80
N GLN A 158 5.02 -12.22 -5.90
CA GLN A 158 3.59 -12.10 -6.12
C GLN A 158 2.86 -12.96 -5.07
N TYR A 159 1.83 -12.40 -4.41
CA TYR A 159 1.00 -13.16 -3.47
C TYR A 159 -0.49 -13.05 -3.75
N ALA A 160 -0.92 -12.07 -4.54
CA ALA A 160 -2.32 -11.91 -4.92
C ALA A 160 -2.49 -11.27 -6.31
N THR A 161 -3.71 -11.34 -6.81
CA THR A 161 -4.11 -10.69 -8.08
C THR A 161 -5.46 -10.01 -7.94
N ILE A 162 -5.64 -8.85 -8.60
CA ILE A 162 -6.95 -8.21 -8.76
C ILE A 162 -7.43 -8.48 -10.19
N ARG A 163 -8.64 -9.00 -10.33
CA ARG A 163 -9.28 -9.27 -11.63
C ARG A 163 -10.72 -8.79 -11.65
N GLU A 164 -11.16 -8.33 -12.81
CA GLU A 164 -12.58 -8.05 -13.04
C GLU A 164 -13.38 -9.34 -13.09
N GLU A 165 -14.48 -9.44 -12.32
CA GLU A 165 -15.34 -10.64 -12.29
C GLU A 165 -16.15 -10.79 -13.59
N ASN A 166 -16.73 -9.70 -14.11
CA ASN A 166 -17.59 -9.71 -15.29
C ASN A 166 -17.03 -8.87 -16.43
N PRO A 167 -16.10 -9.39 -17.25
CA PRO A 167 -15.52 -8.64 -18.37
C PRO A 167 -16.54 -8.30 -19.46
N PHE A 168 -17.64 -9.05 -19.55
CA PHE A 168 -18.74 -8.79 -20.51
C PHE A 168 -19.50 -7.50 -20.19
N ALA A 169 -19.51 -7.02 -18.95
CA ALA A 169 -20.16 -5.76 -18.61
C ALA A 169 -19.62 -4.60 -19.46
N LYS A 170 -18.29 -4.50 -19.63
CA LYS A 170 -17.67 -3.48 -20.48
C LYS A 170 -17.99 -3.64 -21.97
N PHE A 171 -18.12 -4.88 -22.46
CA PHE A 171 -18.46 -5.13 -23.86
C PHE A 171 -19.87 -4.65 -24.18
N PHE A 172 -20.83 -4.95 -23.31
CA PHE A 172 -22.22 -4.47 -23.48
C PHE A 172 -22.32 -2.96 -23.30
N ASP A 173 -21.55 -2.36 -22.40
CA ASP A 173 -21.51 -0.90 -22.20
C ASP A 173 -21.01 -0.18 -23.47
N THR A 174 -20.00 -0.74 -24.14
CA THR A 174 -19.46 -0.17 -25.39
C THR A 174 -20.41 -0.38 -26.57
N LEU A 175 -21.07 -1.54 -26.65
CA LEU A 175 -21.95 -1.86 -27.76
C LEU A 175 -23.32 -1.18 -27.65
N LEU A 176 -23.86 -1.07 -26.44
CA LEU A 176 -25.20 -0.52 -26.17
C LEU A 176 -25.15 0.94 -25.68
N GLY A 177 -24.00 1.42 -25.21
CA GLY A 177 -23.80 2.79 -24.73
C GLY A 177 -24.00 3.88 -25.80
N SER A 178 -24.07 3.48 -27.08
CA SER A 178 -24.41 4.37 -28.19
C SER A 178 -25.90 4.75 -28.26
N LEU A 179 -26.76 4.07 -27.48
CA LEU A 179 -28.20 4.33 -27.43
C LEU A 179 -28.54 5.10 -26.16
N PRO A 180 -29.04 6.34 -26.23
CA PRO A 180 -29.13 7.27 -25.09
C PRO A 180 -30.03 6.80 -23.93
N LEU A 181 -30.99 5.92 -24.17
CA LEU A 181 -31.85 5.33 -23.13
C LEU A 181 -31.30 4.01 -22.57
N VAL A 182 -30.63 3.21 -23.41
CA VAL A 182 -30.08 1.90 -23.03
C VAL A 182 -28.79 2.07 -22.24
N GLY A 183 -27.97 3.07 -22.57
CA GLY A 183 -26.73 3.38 -21.83
C GLY A 183 -26.99 3.72 -20.37
N PHE A 184 -28.08 4.43 -20.05
CA PHE A 184 -28.42 4.74 -18.66
C PHE A 184 -28.81 3.49 -17.85
N VAL A 185 -29.61 2.60 -18.45
CA VAL A 185 -30.04 1.34 -17.83
C VAL A 185 -28.86 0.36 -17.69
N CYS A 186 -27.99 0.28 -18.70
CA CYS A 186 -26.82 -0.60 -18.67
C CYS A 186 -25.80 -0.15 -17.60
N ASN A 187 -25.53 1.15 -17.46
CA ASN A 187 -24.67 1.68 -16.39
C ASN A 187 -25.20 1.37 -14.99
N TYR A 188 -26.48 1.22 -14.83
CA TYR A 188 -27.12 0.87 -13.55
C TYR A 188 -27.10 -0.65 -13.28
N ILE A 189 -27.24 -1.48 -14.32
CA ILE A 189 -27.35 -2.93 -14.19
C ILE A 189 -25.97 -3.62 -14.25
N LEU A 190 -25.02 -3.09 -15.02
CA LEU A 190 -23.70 -3.71 -15.25
C LEU A 190 -22.63 -3.07 -14.35
N ASN A 191 -22.75 -3.28 -13.04
CA ASN A 191 -21.74 -2.86 -12.09
C ASN A 191 -20.47 -3.68 -12.27
N SER A 192 -19.35 -3.01 -12.62
CA SER A 192 -18.04 -3.66 -12.63
C SER A 192 -17.67 -4.06 -11.22
N SER A 193 -17.41 -5.34 -11.00
CA SER A 193 -16.85 -5.86 -9.76
C SER A 193 -15.46 -6.44 -10.01
N TYR A 194 -14.61 -6.30 -9.01
CA TYR A 194 -13.23 -6.81 -9.02
C TYR A 194 -13.05 -7.72 -7.83
N ILE A 195 -12.32 -8.81 -8.01
CA ILE A 195 -11.98 -9.74 -6.97
C ILE A 195 -10.48 -9.75 -6.75
N VAL A 196 -10.06 -9.68 -5.48
CA VAL A 196 -8.69 -9.94 -5.06
C VAL A 196 -8.58 -11.39 -4.67
N THR A 197 -7.69 -12.12 -5.33
CA THR A 197 -7.49 -13.55 -5.10
C THR A 197 -6.04 -13.81 -4.77
N SER A 198 -5.78 -14.56 -3.68
CA SER A 198 -4.42 -15.00 -3.33
C SER A 198 -3.86 -15.97 -4.38
N GLU A 199 -2.56 -16.25 -4.37
CA GLU A 199 -1.94 -17.28 -5.20
C GLU A 199 -2.54 -18.67 -4.95
N ARG A 200 -3.01 -18.92 -3.72
CA ARG A 200 -3.69 -20.18 -3.34
C ARG A 200 -5.12 -20.29 -3.86
N GLY A 201 -5.62 -19.28 -4.58
CA GLY A 201 -6.97 -19.25 -5.12
C GLY A 201 -8.04 -18.77 -4.14
N THR A 202 -7.69 -18.36 -2.92
CA THR A 202 -8.63 -17.82 -1.93
C THR A 202 -9.04 -16.40 -2.32
N GLN A 203 -10.34 -16.12 -2.42
CA GLN A 203 -10.86 -14.78 -2.61
C GLN A 203 -10.76 -14.01 -1.29
N ILE A 204 -10.03 -12.88 -1.31
CA ILE A 204 -9.71 -12.08 -0.12
C ILE A 204 -10.64 -10.88 -0.01
N PHE A 205 -10.76 -10.11 -1.08
CA PHE A 205 -11.61 -8.91 -1.13
C PHE A 205 -12.43 -8.87 -2.41
N ARG A 206 -13.62 -8.29 -2.31
CA ARG A 206 -14.45 -7.93 -3.45
C ARG A 206 -14.67 -6.43 -3.47
N LEU A 207 -14.36 -5.80 -4.60
CA LEU A 207 -14.62 -4.41 -4.87
C LEU A 207 -15.80 -4.31 -5.84
N THR A 208 -16.90 -3.69 -5.44
CA THR A 208 -18.10 -3.50 -6.26
C THR A 208 -18.32 -2.00 -6.50
N LYS A 209 -18.43 -1.60 -7.76
CA LYS A 209 -18.78 -0.22 -8.10
C LYS A 209 -20.27 0.02 -7.75
N VAL A 210 -20.55 1.08 -7.00
CA VAL A 210 -21.91 1.48 -6.64
C VAL A 210 -22.35 2.60 -7.59
N PRO A 211 -23.55 2.53 -8.19
CA PRO A 211 -24.07 3.61 -9.02
C PRO A 211 -24.22 4.89 -8.22
N THR A 212 -23.66 6.00 -8.74
CA THR A 212 -23.76 7.33 -8.12
C THR A 212 -23.96 8.40 -9.19
N PHE A 213 -24.69 9.47 -8.86
CA PHE A 213 -24.87 10.61 -9.78
C PHE A 213 -23.58 11.43 -9.92
N TRP A 214 -22.78 11.56 -8.85
CA TRP A 214 -21.59 12.39 -8.82
C TRP A 214 -20.40 11.60 -8.28
N GLY A 215 -19.30 11.55 -9.06
CA GLY A 215 -18.09 10.84 -8.66
C GLY A 215 -18.15 9.34 -8.94
N SER A 216 -17.41 8.57 -8.16
CA SER A 216 -17.42 7.10 -8.22
C SER A 216 -17.30 6.55 -6.81
N LEU A 217 -18.26 5.75 -6.43
CA LEU A 217 -18.29 5.05 -5.16
C LEU A 217 -18.04 3.58 -5.41
N PHE A 218 -17.19 2.98 -4.60
CA PHE A 218 -16.91 1.55 -4.59
C PHE A 218 -17.07 1.03 -3.17
N LYS A 219 -17.63 -0.16 -3.06
CA LYS A 219 -17.76 -0.91 -1.82
C LYS A 219 -16.74 -2.03 -1.81
N ILE A 220 -15.99 -2.16 -0.72
CA ILE A 220 -14.99 -3.21 -0.51
C ILE A 220 -15.51 -4.12 0.59
N ASP A 221 -15.75 -5.38 0.25
CA ASP A 221 -16.13 -6.43 1.18
C ASP A 221 -14.92 -7.33 1.44
N LYS A 222 -14.64 -7.67 2.71
CA LYS A 222 -13.63 -8.66 3.10
C LYS A 222 -14.25 -10.05 3.06
N LEU A 223 -13.65 -10.98 2.33
CA LEU A 223 -14.16 -12.33 2.12
C LEU A 223 -13.37 -13.40 2.88
N ALA A 224 -12.12 -13.12 3.21
CA ALA A 224 -11.25 -14.00 3.97
C ALA A 224 -10.29 -13.22 4.87
N GLU A 225 -9.84 -13.85 5.95
CA GLU A 225 -8.83 -13.28 6.83
C GLU A 225 -7.45 -13.33 6.17
N VAL A 226 -6.69 -12.25 6.36
CA VAL A 226 -5.31 -12.07 5.92
C VAL A 226 -4.53 -11.38 7.02
N THR A 227 -3.21 -11.41 6.93
CA THR A 227 -2.36 -10.69 7.87
C THR A 227 -2.54 -9.16 7.70
N PRO A 228 -2.27 -8.37 8.73
CA PRO A 228 -2.36 -6.89 8.65
C PRO A 228 -1.55 -6.29 7.50
N ASP A 229 -0.36 -6.80 7.25
CA ASP A 229 0.52 -6.33 6.16
C ASP A 229 -0.05 -6.67 4.78
N GLU A 230 -0.58 -7.87 4.61
CA GLU A 230 -1.28 -8.28 3.38
C GLU A 230 -2.53 -7.43 3.15
N GLU A 231 -3.30 -7.16 4.21
CA GLU A 231 -4.49 -6.32 4.15
C GLU A 231 -4.15 -4.90 3.70
N LEU A 232 -3.15 -4.27 4.33
CA LEU A 232 -2.69 -2.94 3.96
C LEU A 232 -2.22 -2.90 2.50
N CYS A 233 -1.41 -3.87 2.08
CA CYS A 233 -0.91 -3.94 0.71
C CYS A 233 -2.04 -4.16 -0.30
N CYS A 234 -3.03 -5.01 0.00
CA CYS A 234 -4.23 -5.18 -0.83
C CYS A 234 -5.04 -3.88 -0.93
N MET A 235 -5.24 -3.16 0.19
CA MET A 235 -5.97 -1.88 0.18
C MET A 235 -5.26 -0.83 -0.66
N MET A 236 -3.93 -0.70 -0.55
CA MET A 236 -3.15 0.23 -1.37
C MET A 236 -3.19 -0.16 -2.85
N SER A 237 -3.23 -1.46 -3.14
CA SER A 237 -3.35 -1.99 -4.50
C SER A 237 -4.73 -1.70 -5.12
N ILE A 238 -5.82 -1.90 -4.36
CA ILE A 238 -7.18 -1.54 -4.77
C ILE A 238 -7.29 -0.04 -5.02
N LEU A 239 -6.76 0.76 -4.10
CA LEU A 239 -6.75 2.22 -4.22
C LEU A 239 -6.04 2.65 -5.50
N MET A 240 -4.82 2.16 -5.74
CA MET A 240 -4.04 2.50 -6.94
C MET A 240 -4.74 2.02 -8.22
N MET A 241 -5.32 0.82 -8.22
CA MET A 241 -6.11 0.32 -9.35
C MET A 241 -7.26 1.28 -9.69
N VAL A 242 -8.02 1.76 -8.70
CA VAL A 242 -9.10 2.72 -8.93
C VAL A 242 -8.58 4.04 -9.52
N PHE A 243 -7.44 4.55 -9.04
CA PHE A 243 -6.80 5.74 -9.62
C PHE A 243 -6.40 5.52 -11.09
N LEU A 244 -5.86 4.35 -11.43
CA LEU A 244 -5.47 4.00 -12.81
C LEU A 244 -6.68 3.85 -13.73
N GLU A 245 -7.72 3.12 -13.31
CA GLU A 245 -8.94 2.94 -14.11
C GLU A 245 -9.66 4.27 -14.34
N LYS A 246 -9.71 5.15 -13.33
CA LYS A 246 -10.32 6.49 -13.44
C LYS A 246 -9.44 7.52 -14.14
N SER A 247 -8.21 7.19 -14.49
CA SER A 247 -7.32 8.03 -15.30
C SER A 247 -7.57 7.84 -16.79
N ARG A 248 -8.23 6.75 -17.16
CA ARG A 248 -8.44 6.31 -18.55
C ARG A 248 -9.84 6.56 -19.10
N GLY A 249 -10.80 6.92 -18.23
CA GLY A 249 -12.20 7.21 -18.61
C GLY A 249 -12.64 8.61 -18.31
#